data_b28e526e98aa35c27209b6833d659498
#
_entry.id   b28e526e98aa35c27209b6833d659498
#
_cell.length_a   1.000
_cell.length_b   1.000
_cell.length_c   1.000
_cell.angle_alpha   90.00
_cell.angle_beta   90.00
_cell.angle_gamma   90.00
#
_symmetry.space_group_name_H-M   'P 1'
#
loop_
_entity.id
_entity.type
_entity.pdbx_description
1 polymer ?
#
loop_
_entity_poly.entity_id
_entity_poly.type
_entity_poly.pdbx_seq_one_letter_code
_entity_poly.pdbx_strand_id
1 'polypeptide(L)'
;MNSLTVSTNALTTSPLPTTVSARLLQGRTWLLSLFSVIALLALSGCGFRMQGETPMPFSSLSINIAQNSQFGADLRRAIRAASPDTKLIEPRDMVVKASDLDESQDSEDKATIDRIKAAKVLKLAQARLEQTNEFRGTRIVAINAQGKPEEYELSLQFTFRLVTAKDQIILPETTLSAIRSMPFDDRVVQAKEGEAATLFKDMQRSLVTRILRRITAPDITQRWETLAKLTPEDEEEEETVARVTAPTTAIPPMWQNPSLTPSPVTVSPE
;
A
#
# COMPACT_ATOMS: atom_id res chain seq x y z
N MET A 1 47.61 50.57 82.31
CA MET A 1 47.66 49.52 83.29
C MET A 1 47.44 48.24 82.59
N ASN A 2 48.42 47.37 82.56
CA ASN A 2 48.58 45.98 82.17
C ASN A 2 48.02 45.51 80.80
N SER A 3 48.94 45.54 79.85
CA SER A 3 48.99 44.80 78.63
C SER A 3 49.43 43.35 78.91
N LEU A 4 48.65 42.36 78.38
CA LEU A 4 49.10 40.99 78.33
C LEU A 4 49.19 40.60 76.83
N THR A 5 50.42 40.45 76.39
CA THR A 5 50.78 39.90 75.08
C THR A 5 50.73 38.40 75.16
N VAL A 6 49.87 37.75 74.28
CA VAL A 6 49.84 36.31 74.05
C VAL A 6 50.57 36.00 72.76
N SER A 7 51.69 35.29 72.89
CA SER A 7 52.51 34.77 71.80
C SER A 7 51.89 33.52 71.27
N THR A 8 51.50 33.51 70.03
CA THR A 8 51.01 32.29 69.32
C THR A 8 52.13 31.71 68.42
N ASN A 9 52.61 30.55 68.82
CA ASN A 9 53.54 29.73 68.02
C ASN A 9 52.91 29.23 66.75
N ALA A 10 53.44 29.56 65.61
CA ALA A 10 53.13 29.03 64.35
C ALA A 10 53.72 27.62 64.18
N LEU A 11 52.87 26.62 64.10
CA LEU A 11 53.24 25.26 63.68
C LEU A 11 53.26 25.21 62.14
N THR A 12 54.46 25.09 61.59
CA THR A 12 54.72 24.88 60.16
C THR A 12 54.40 23.46 59.80
N THR A 13 53.26 23.23 59.17
CA THR A 13 52.92 21.98 58.53
C THR A 13 53.30 22.02 57.06
N SER A 14 54.28 21.20 56.66
CA SER A 14 54.75 21.01 55.31
C SER A 14 53.63 20.30 54.47
N PRO A 15 53.29 20.75 53.27
CA PRO A 15 52.36 20.03 52.43
C PRO A 15 53.04 18.82 51.76
N LEU A 16 52.46 17.62 51.90
CA LEU A 16 52.79 16.41 51.17
C LEU A 16 52.39 16.55 49.67
N PRO A 17 53.15 15.99 48.71
CA PRO A 17 52.88 16.15 47.29
C PRO A 17 51.70 15.26 46.89
N THR A 18 50.54 15.87 46.70
CA THR A 18 49.27 15.21 46.18
C THR A 18 49.16 15.20 44.62
N THR A 19 50.30 14.94 43.95
CA THR A 19 50.29 15.03 42.47
C THR A 19 50.06 13.72 41.73
N VAL A 20 49.97 12.56 42.42
CA VAL A 20 49.80 11.25 41.76
C VAL A 20 48.31 10.86 41.56
N SER A 21 47.43 11.31 42.44
CA SER A 21 45.99 10.92 42.35
C SER A 21 45.19 11.71 41.30
N ALA A 22 45.63 12.90 40.90
CA ALA A 22 44.90 13.74 39.94
C ALA A 22 44.96 13.21 38.50
N ARG A 23 46.05 12.53 38.12
CA ARG A 23 46.20 11.98 36.74
C ARG A 23 45.36 10.75 36.50
N LEU A 24 45.08 9.95 37.49
CA LEU A 24 44.22 8.75 37.38
C LEU A 24 42.73 9.12 37.29
N LEU A 25 42.30 10.21 37.93
CA LEU A 25 40.94 10.73 37.81
C LEU A 25 40.69 11.38 36.44
N GLN A 26 41.69 12.10 35.90
CA GLN A 26 41.59 12.74 34.59
C GLN A 26 41.46 11.71 33.45
N GLY A 27 42.17 10.57 33.50
CA GLY A 27 42.05 9.49 32.51
C GLY A 27 40.66 8.84 32.51
N ARG A 28 40.06 8.72 33.70
CA ARG A 28 38.72 8.10 33.86
C ARG A 28 37.59 8.98 33.35
N THR A 29 37.71 10.31 33.52
CA THR A 29 36.74 11.26 32.94
C THR A 29 36.84 11.34 31.41
N TRP A 30 38.06 11.25 30.86
CA TRP A 30 38.28 11.22 29.42
C TRP A 30 37.67 9.95 28.76
N LEU A 31 37.81 8.77 29.37
CA LEU A 31 37.22 7.53 28.91
C LEU A 31 35.69 7.55 28.97
N LEU A 32 35.13 8.13 30.04
CA LEU A 32 33.66 8.28 30.16
C LEU A 32 33.10 9.28 29.14
N SER A 33 33.83 10.37 28.87
CA SER A 33 33.49 11.35 27.85
C SER A 33 33.53 10.72 26.45
N LEU A 34 34.56 9.94 26.12
CA LEU A 34 34.70 9.24 24.86
C LEU A 34 33.58 8.20 24.67
N PHE A 35 33.30 7.46 25.73
CA PHE A 35 32.21 6.48 25.72
C PHE A 35 30.81 7.14 25.50
N SER A 36 30.60 8.32 26.15
CA SER A 36 29.38 9.10 25.95
C SER A 36 29.22 9.61 24.52
N VAL A 37 30.31 10.07 23.90
CA VAL A 37 30.31 10.52 22.50
C VAL A 37 30.03 9.36 21.55
N ILE A 38 30.65 8.19 21.78
CA ILE A 38 30.42 6.99 20.98
C ILE A 38 28.96 6.50 21.14
N ALA A 39 28.40 6.53 22.35
CA ALA A 39 27.01 6.18 22.61
C ALA A 39 26.04 7.14 21.92
N LEU A 40 26.31 8.45 21.94
CA LEU A 40 25.53 9.46 21.20
C LEU A 40 25.57 9.26 19.67
N LEU A 41 26.76 8.93 19.12
CA LEU A 41 26.94 8.61 17.72
C LEU A 41 26.24 7.30 17.32
N ALA A 42 26.20 6.30 18.20
CA ALA A 42 25.49 5.05 17.98
C ALA A 42 23.95 5.23 18.02
N LEU A 43 23.43 6.14 18.86
CA LEU A 43 22.02 6.48 18.90
C LEU A 43 21.56 7.26 17.64
N SER A 44 22.42 8.09 17.06
CA SER A 44 22.11 8.77 15.79
C SER A 44 22.15 7.85 14.56
N GLY A 45 22.74 6.66 14.67
CA GLY A 45 22.79 5.63 13.63
C GLY A 45 21.51 4.82 13.48
N CYS A 46 20.50 4.96 14.35
CA CYS A 46 19.15 4.47 14.10
C CYS A 46 18.51 5.32 12.99
N GLY A 47 18.89 5.02 11.75
CA GLY A 47 18.34 5.62 10.55
C GLY A 47 16.87 5.32 10.39
N PHE A 48 16.02 5.92 11.20
CA PHE A 48 14.58 6.06 10.92
C PHE A 48 14.48 6.95 9.68
N ARG A 49 14.73 6.35 8.51
CA ARG A 49 14.40 6.99 7.26
C ARG A 49 12.86 6.94 7.17
N MET A 50 12.22 8.06 7.43
CA MET A 50 10.83 8.25 7.02
C MET A 50 10.74 7.76 5.57
N GLN A 51 9.77 6.90 5.28
CA GLN A 51 9.50 6.49 3.91
C GLN A 51 9.21 7.78 3.13
N GLY A 52 10.21 8.23 2.37
CA GLY A 52 10.13 9.46 1.59
C GLY A 52 9.10 9.32 0.48
N GLU A 53 8.87 10.40 -0.21
CA GLU A 53 8.09 10.42 -1.43
C GLU A 53 8.59 9.32 -2.37
N THR A 54 7.67 8.54 -2.90
CA THR A 54 7.95 7.52 -3.91
C THR A 54 7.40 8.04 -5.25
N PRO A 55 8.24 8.74 -6.04
CA PRO A 55 7.79 9.33 -7.29
C PRO A 55 7.30 8.24 -8.25
N MET A 56 6.19 8.50 -8.90
CA MET A 56 5.69 7.68 -10.00
C MET A 56 6.29 8.16 -11.31
N PRO A 57 6.49 7.27 -12.30
CA PRO A 57 7.11 7.66 -13.57
C PRO A 57 6.20 8.48 -14.48
N PHE A 58 4.90 8.54 -14.18
CA PHE A 58 3.90 9.29 -14.94
C PHE A 58 3.41 10.50 -14.13
N SER A 59 3.19 11.62 -14.82
CA SER A 59 2.75 12.88 -14.18
C SER A 59 1.24 12.92 -13.91
N SER A 60 0.45 12.04 -14.55
CA SER A 60 -0.99 11.98 -14.33
C SER A 60 -1.51 10.55 -14.31
N LEU A 61 -2.36 10.25 -13.32
CA LEU A 61 -2.95 8.93 -13.07
C LEU A 61 -4.46 9.05 -12.92
N SER A 62 -5.19 8.17 -13.60
CA SER A 62 -6.61 7.93 -13.33
C SER A 62 -6.80 6.63 -12.55
N ILE A 63 -7.77 6.60 -11.66
CA ILE A 63 -8.10 5.42 -10.84
C ILE A 63 -9.55 5.04 -11.14
N ASN A 64 -9.70 3.90 -11.84
CA ASN A 64 -11.01 3.32 -12.15
C ASN A 64 -11.49 2.38 -11.04
N ILE A 65 -11.69 2.95 -9.85
CA ILE A 65 -12.31 2.29 -8.69
C ILE A 65 -13.47 3.17 -8.27
N ALA A 66 -14.57 2.55 -7.83
CA ALA A 66 -15.78 3.25 -7.42
C ALA A 66 -15.46 4.45 -6.49
N GLN A 67 -15.93 5.64 -6.88
CA GLN A 67 -15.61 6.89 -6.17
C GLN A 67 -16.21 6.95 -4.77
N ASN A 68 -17.35 6.29 -4.57
CA ASN A 68 -18.06 6.19 -3.29
C ASN A 68 -17.55 5.07 -2.39
N SER A 69 -16.56 4.28 -2.82
CA SER A 69 -15.98 3.22 -1.99
C SER A 69 -14.94 3.79 -1.02
N GLN A 70 -14.97 3.33 0.23
CA GLN A 70 -13.95 3.66 1.23
C GLN A 70 -12.55 3.26 0.77
N PHE A 71 -12.44 2.08 0.15
CA PHE A 71 -11.19 1.58 -0.41
C PHE A 71 -10.61 2.51 -1.48
N GLY A 72 -11.44 2.95 -2.43
CA GLY A 72 -11.03 3.91 -3.46
C GLY A 72 -10.60 5.25 -2.88
N ALA A 73 -11.30 5.75 -1.85
CA ALA A 73 -10.94 6.99 -1.16
C ALA A 73 -9.60 6.87 -0.43
N ASP A 74 -9.36 5.74 0.26
CA ASP A 74 -8.11 5.49 0.98
C ASP A 74 -6.92 5.33 0.01
N LEU A 75 -7.13 4.63 -1.12
CA LEU A 75 -6.10 4.49 -2.16
C LEU A 75 -5.72 5.85 -2.78
N ARG A 76 -6.71 6.67 -3.13
CA ARG A 76 -6.47 8.03 -3.66
C ARG A 76 -5.70 8.90 -2.67
N ARG A 77 -6.05 8.81 -1.38
CA ARG A 77 -5.35 9.54 -0.32
C ARG A 77 -3.91 9.07 -0.18
N ALA A 78 -3.69 7.75 -0.21
CA ALA A 78 -2.37 7.16 -0.11
C ALA A 78 -1.47 7.54 -1.29
N ILE A 79 -2.01 7.55 -2.51
CA ILE A 79 -1.27 7.97 -3.72
C ILE A 79 -0.89 9.45 -3.63
N ARG A 80 -1.82 10.34 -3.26
CA ARG A 80 -1.51 11.78 -3.10
C ARG A 80 -0.45 12.04 -2.03
N ALA A 81 -0.43 11.24 -0.98
CA ALA A 81 0.57 11.36 0.08
C ALA A 81 1.95 10.84 -0.33
N ALA A 82 2.01 9.78 -1.14
CA ALA A 82 3.25 9.15 -1.55
C ALA A 82 3.90 9.82 -2.77
N SER A 83 3.09 10.36 -3.68
CA SER A 83 3.55 11.01 -4.91
C SER A 83 2.74 12.30 -5.15
N PRO A 84 3.09 13.40 -4.47
CA PRO A 84 2.36 14.67 -4.58
C PRO A 84 2.47 15.27 -5.98
N ASP A 85 3.54 14.97 -6.72
CA ASP A 85 3.76 15.44 -8.08
C ASP A 85 2.85 14.77 -9.11
N THR A 86 2.29 13.60 -8.78
CA THR A 86 1.38 12.88 -9.68
C THR A 86 -0.04 13.41 -9.54
N LYS A 87 -0.54 14.03 -10.59
CA LYS A 87 -1.90 14.56 -10.64
C LYS A 87 -2.91 13.44 -10.81
N LEU A 88 -3.79 13.24 -9.81
CA LEU A 88 -4.94 12.35 -9.95
C LEU A 88 -6.02 13.03 -10.82
N ILE A 89 -6.44 12.35 -11.88
CA ILE A 89 -7.49 12.81 -12.80
C ILE A 89 -8.74 11.98 -12.55
N GLU A 90 -9.80 12.63 -12.13
CA GLU A 90 -11.06 11.97 -11.79
C GLU A 90 -12.23 12.53 -12.64
N PRO A 91 -13.24 11.70 -12.96
CA PRO A 91 -14.40 12.15 -13.72
C PRO A 91 -15.14 13.34 -13.11
N ARG A 92 -15.15 13.44 -11.78
CA ARG A 92 -15.78 14.56 -11.05
C ARG A 92 -15.12 15.92 -11.30
N ASP A 93 -13.82 15.90 -11.66
CA ASP A 93 -13.03 17.13 -11.90
C ASP A 93 -13.20 17.61 -13.34
N MET A 94 -13.89 16.82 -14.19
CA MET A 94 -14.11 17.16 -15.60
C MET A 94 -15.32 18.07 -15.77
N VAL A 95 -15.08 19.20 -16.40
CA VAL A 95 -16.15 20.10 -16.85
C VAL A 95 -16.59 19.67 -18.25
N VAL A 96 -17.89 19.39 -18.41
CA VAL A 96 -18.50 19.15 -19.71
C VAL A 96 -18.96 20.50 -20.27
N LYS A 97 -18.43 20.86 -21.44
CA LYS A 97 -18.85 22.07 -22.16
C LYS A 97 -19.97 21.73 -23.14
N ALA A 98 -20.78 22.71 -23.50
CA ALA A 98 -21.83 22.53 -24.50
C ALA A 98 -21.29 22.00 -25.84
N SER A 99 -20.02 22.34 -26.20
CA SER A 99 -19.35 21.83 -27.39
C SER A 99 -18.99 20.36 -27.36
N ASP A 100 -19.10 19.73 -26.20
CA ASP A 100 -18.78 18.30 -26.01
C ASP A 100 -20.05 17.43 -26.15
N LEU A 101 -21.20 18.07 -26.29
CA LEU A 101 -22.51 17.43 -26.44
C LEU A 101 -22.89 17.40 -27.92
N ASP A 102 -23.23 16.24 -28.44
CA ASP A 102 -23.79 16.11 -29.79
C ASP A 102 -25.23 16.65 -29.80
N GLU A 103 -25.59 17.49 -30.81
CA GLU A 103 -26.93 18.06 -30.95
C GLU A 103 -28.06 17.01 -31.10
N SER A 104 -27.69 15.75 -31.37
CA SER A 104 -28.63 14.65 -31.62
C SER A 104 -28.98 13.82 -30.39
N GLN A 105 -28.32 14.04 -29.23
CA GLN A 105 -28.59 13.31 -27.99
C GLN A 105 -29.26 14.24 -26.97
N ASP A 106 -30.28 13.74 -26.27
CA ASP A 106 -30.85 14.41 -25.11
C ASP A 106 -29.73 14.76 -24.12
N SER A 107 -29.29 16.02 -24.21
CA SER A 107 -28.04 16.51 -23.63
C SER A 107 -28.02 16.56 -22.10
N GLU A 108 -29.16 16.24 -21.47
CA GLU A 108 -29.31 16.28 -20.01
C GLU A 108 -29.25 14.90 -19.35
N ASP A 109 -29.09 13.80 -20.13
CA ASP A 109 -29.00 12.48 -19.53
C ASP A 109 -27.66 12.32 -18.76
N LYS A 110 -27.78 12.08 -17.46
CA LYS A 110 -26.64 11.87 -16.57
C LYS A 110 -25.66 10.81 -17.11
N ALA A 111 -26.19 9.77 -17.76
CA ALA A 111 -25.36 8.71 -18.33
C ALA A 111 -24.47 9.22 -19.47
N THR A 112 -24.97 10.11 -20.31
CA THR A 112 -24.21 10.76 -21.39
C THR A 112 -23.12 11.68 -20.83
N ILE A 113 -23.46 12.50 -19.84
CA ILE A 113 -22.50 13.36 -19.15
C ILE A 113 -21.38 12.52 -18.49
N ASP A 114 -21.70 11.43 -17.83
CA ASP A 114 -20.71 10.55 -17.17
C ASP A 114 -19.80 9.86 -18.20
N ARG A 115 -20.35 9.47 -19.38
CA ARG A 115 -19.53 8.91 -20.50
C ARG A 115 -18.54 9.95 -21.05
N ILE A 116 -18.99 11.20 -21.27
CA ILE A 116 -18.13 12.29 -21.76
C ILE A 116 -17.02 12.57 -20.76
N LYS A 117 -17.35 12.64 -19.48
CA LYS A 117 -16.37 12.82 -18.41
C LYS A 117 -15.34 11.69 -18.38
N ALA A 118 -15.79 10.43 -18.47
CA ALA A 118 -14.91 9.27 -18.54
C ALA A 118 -13.98 9.33 -19.76
N ALA A 119 -14.49 9.66 -20.95
CA ALA A 119 -13.70 9.82 -22.17
C ALA A 119 -12.64 10.93 -22.05
N LYS A 120 -12.97 12.06 -21.40
CA LYS A 120 -11.99 13.12 -21.11
C LYS A 120 -10.89 12.67 -20.15
N VAL A 121 -11.24 11.91 -19.12
CA VAL A 121 -10.25 11.32 -18.19
C VAL A 121 -9.28 10.42 -18.95
N LEU A 122 -9.79 9.58 -19.86
CA LEU A 122 -8.96 8.69 -20.68
C LEU A 122 -7.94 9.46 -21.55
N LYS A 123 -8.34 10.64 -22.07
CA LYS A 123 -7.43 11.48 -22.89
C LYS A 123 -6.39 12.24 -22.08
N LEU A 124 -6.68 12.55 -20.82
CA LEU A 124 -5.82 13.40 -19.98
C LEU A 124 -4.88 12.60 -19.07
N ALA A 125 -5.28 11.39 -18.68
CA ALA A 125 -4.48 10.54 -17.83
C ALA A 125 -3.41 9.81 -18.66
N GLN A 126 -2.14 9.95 -18.27
CA GLN A 126 -1.05 9.21 -18.89
C GLN A 126 -1.09 7.72 -18.54
N ALA A 127 -1.50 7.41 -17.33
CA ALA A 127 -1.68 6.04 -16.87
C ALA A 127 -3.04 5.85 -16.19
N ARG A 128 -3.56 4.62 -16.22
CA ARG A 128 -4.82 4.24 -15.60
C ARG A 128 -4.63 3.01 -14.73
N LEU A 129 -5.03 3.11 -13.47
CA LEU A 129 -5.16 1.99 -12.56
C LEU A 129 -6.58 1.46 -12.67
N GLU A 130 -6.73 0.26 -13.18
CA GLU A 130 -8.02 -0.39 -13.40
C GLU A 130 -8.20 -1.55 -12.44
N GLN A 131 -9.31 -1.53 -11.70
CA GLN A 131 -9.77 -2.68 -10.93
C GLN A 131 -10.45 -3.65 -11.88
N THR A 132 -9.98 -4.90 -11.92
CA THR A 132 -10.58 -5.96 -12.72
C THR A 132 -11.45 -6.87 -11.89
N ASN A 133 -11.10 -7.15 -10.64
CA ASN A 133 -11.91 -7.98 -9.75
C ASN A 133 -11.71 -7.60 -8.28
N GLU A 134 -12.75 -7.80 -7.47
CA GLU A 134 -12.70 -7.78 -6.00
C GLU A 134 -13.54 -8.96 -5.49
N PHE A 135 -12.95 -9.76 -4.63
CA PHE A 135 -13.62 -10.87 -3.97
C PHE A 135 -13.49 -10.78 -2.46
N ARG A 136 -14.61 -10.93 -1.77
CA ARG A 136 -14.67 -11.04 -0.31
C ARG A 136 -15.28 -12.38 0.05
N GLY A 137 -14.59 -13.16 0.84
CA GLY A 137 -15.03 -14.47 1.27
C GLY A 137 -14.97 -14.62 2.78
N THR A 138 -15.87 -15.46 3.28
CA THR A 138 -15.84 -15.94 4.67
C THR A 138 -16.04 -17.43 4.63
N ARG A 139 -15.15 -18.20 5.23
CA ARG A 139 -15.27 -19.67 5.33
C ARG A 139 -15.05 -20.14 6.76
N ILE A 140 -15.71 -21.23 7.12
CA ILE A 140 -15.49 -21.90 8.39
C ILE A 140 -14.19 -22.71 8.28
N VAL A 141 -13.28 -22.51 9.22
CA VAL A 141 -11.99 -23.22 9.28
C VAL A 141 -11.89 -24.15 10.49
N ALA A 142 -12.68 -23.90 11.53
CA ALA A 142 -12.78 -24.80 12.67
C ALA A 142 -14.23 -24.95 13.13
N ILE A 143 -14.57 -26.18 13.56
CA ILE A 143 -15.86 -26.52 14.19
C ILE A 143 -15.59 -27.23 15.52
N ASN A 144 -16.47 -27.02 16.49
CA ASN A 144 -16.40 -27.71 17.78
C ASN A 144 -16.95 -29.14 17.72
N ALA A 145 -16.87 -29.86 18.84
CA ALA A 145 -17.37 -31.23 18.95
C ALA A 145 -18.90 -31.37 18.69
N GLN A 146 -19.65 -30.27 18.79
CA GLN A 146 -21.09 -30.18 18.51
C GLN A 146 -21.40 -29.80 17.05
N GLY A 147 -20.38 -29.67 16.18
CA GLY A 147 -20.53 -29.29 14.78
C GLY A 147 -20.79 -27.79 14.54
N LYS A 148 -20.66 -26.95 15.59
CA LYS A 148 -20.82 -25.51 15.45
C LYS A 148 -19.50 -24.83 15.05
N PRO A 149 -19.54 -23.74 14.26
CA PRO A 149 -18.36 -22.96 13.93
C PRO A 149 -17.66 -22.40 15.18
N GLU A 150 -16.33 -22.52 15.25
CA GLU A 150 -15.47 -21.88 16.25
C GLU A 150 -14.56 -20.83 15.66
N GLU A 151 -14.22 -20.96 14.37
CA GLU A 151 -13.34 -20.03 13.71
C GLU A 151 -13.76 -19.84 12.26
N TYR A 152 -13.80 -18.58 11.85
CA TYR A 152 -13.95 -18.16 10.47
C TYR A 152 -12.64 -17.63 9.93
N GLU A 153 -12.38 -17.91 8.65
CA GLU A 153 -11.36 -17.24 7.88
C GLU A 153 -12.04 -16.23 6.96
N LEU A 154 -11.62 -14.98 7.09
CA LEU A 154 -12.00 -13.88 6.22
C LEU A 154 -10.94 -13.72 5.13
N SER A 155 -11.34 -13.68 3.88
CA SER A 155 -10.46 -13.48 2.73
C SER A 155 -10.91 -12.26 1.92
N LEU A 156 -9.94 -11.46 1.49
CA LEU A 156 -10.14 -10.34 0.59
C LEU A 156 -9.12 -10.42 -0.52
N GLN A 157 -9.59 -10.46 -1.76
CA GLN A 157 -8.74 -10.43 -2.94
C GLN A 157 -9.08 -9.21 -3.78
N PHE A 158 -8.06 -8.57 -4.31
CA PHE A 158 -8.17 -7.40 -5.15
C PHE A 158 -7.27 -7.58 -6.36
N THR A 159 -7.85 -7.57 -7.54
CA THR A 159 -7.14 -7.74 -8.80
C THR A 159 -7.20 -6.44 -9.58
N PHE A 160 -6.05 -6.00 -10.05
CA PHE A 160 -5.90 -4.74 -10.77
C PHE A 160 -4.80 -4.83 -11.82
N ARG A 161 -4.85 -3.91 -12.78
CA ARG A 161 -3.82 -3.70 -13.79
C ARG A 161 -3.50 -2.21 -13.93
N LEU A 162 -2.35 -1.91 -14.51
CA LEU A 162 -1.96 -0.54 -14.84
C LEU A 162 -1.70 -0.47 -16.35
N VAL A 163 -2.36 0.46 -17.02
CA VAL A 163 -2.25 0.67 -18.46
C VAL A 163 -1.94 2.11 -18.80
N THR A 164 -1.37 2.35 -19.98
CA THR A 164 -1.15 3.69 -20.53
C THR A 164 -2.46 4.29 -21.06
N ALA A 165 -2.42 5.56 -21.47
CA ALA A 165 -3.52 6.21 -22.20
C ALA A 165 -3.89 5.49 -23.52
N LYS A 166 -2.94 4.76 -24.11
CA LYS A 166 -3.10 3.97 -25.35
C LYS A 166 -3.48 2.50 -25.09
N ASP A 167 -3.85 2.15 -23.86
CA ASP A 167 -4.18 0.78 -23.44
C ASP A 167 -3.00 -0.22 -23.40
N GLN A 168 -1.77 0.26 -23.53
CA GLN A 168 -0.59 -0.59 -23.38
C GLN A 168 -0.39 -1.01 -21.93
N ILE A 169 0.02 -2.25 -21.68
CA ILE A 169 0.14 -2.83 -20.35
C ILE A 169 1.46 -2.39 -19.69
N ILE A 170 1.39 -1.55 -18.67
CA ILE A 170 2.51 -1.20 -17.80
C ILE A 170 2.68 -2.29 -16.72
N LEU A 171 1.59 -2.66 -16.06
CA LEU A 171 1.52 -3.75 -15.10
C LEU A 171 0.42 -4.71 -15.50
N PRO A 172 0.75 -5.97 -15.77
CA PRO A 172 -0.24 -6.99 -16.06
C PRO A 172 -1.16 -7.21 -14.86
N GLU A 173 -2.26 -7.89 -15.11
CA GLU A 173 -3.24 -8.21 -14.07
C GLU A 173 -2.58 -8.86 -12.87
N THR A 174 -2.71 -8.21 -11.72
CA THR A 174 -2.03 -8.58 -10.49
C THR A 174 -3.05 -8.72 -9.38
N THR A 175 -3.11 -9.90 -8.76
CA THR A 175 -4.00 -10.18 -7.63
C THR A 175 -3.23 -10.06 -6.32
N LEU A 176 -3.75 -9.23 -5.41
CA LEU A 176 -3.30 -9.17 -4.03
C LEU A 176 -4.37 -9.76 -3.12
N SER A 177 -3.95 -10.58 -2.17
CA SER A 177 -4.84 -11.20 -1.19
C SER A 177 -4.45 -10.83 0.24
N ALA A 178 -5.44 -10.73 1.10
CA ALA A 178 -5.29 -10.63 2.54
C ALA A 178 -6.21 -11.66 3.19
N ILE A 179 -5.74 -12.28 4.26
CA ILE A 179 -6.49 -13.31 4.99
C ILE A 179 -6.40 -12.97 6.49
N ARG A 180 -7.50 -13.14 7.22
CA ARG A 180 -7.59 -12.98 8.67
C ARG A 180 -8.47 -14.07 9.27
N SER A 181 -8.00 -14.66 10.36
CA SER A 181 -8.82 -15.53 11.22
C SER A 181 -9.64 -14.68 12.19
N MET A 182 -10.86 -15.13 12.45
CA MET A 182 -11.76 -14.53 13.40
C MET A 182 -12.42 -15.64 14.24
N PRO A 183 -12.12 -15.71 15.55
CA PRO A 183 -12.84 -16.62 16.46
C PRO A 183 -14.33 -16.27 16.46
N PHE A 184 -15.18 -17.29 16.45
CA PHE A 184 -16.61 -17.11 16.41
C PHE A 184 -17.27 -17.67 17.67
N ASP A 185 -18.26 -16.94 18.20
CA ASP A 185 -19.12 -17.37 19.29
C ASP A 185 -20.58 -17.02 18.93
N ASP A 186 -21.43 -18.04 18.87
CA ASP A 186 -22.86 -17.91 18.51
C ASP A 186 -23.69 -17.11 19.52
N ARG A 187 -23.14 -16.84 20.70
CA ARG A 187 -23.81 -16.04 21.75
C ARG A 187 -23.75 -14.53 21.49
N VAL A 188 -22.81 -14.08 20.66
CA VAL A 188 -22.51 -12.66 20.42
C VAL A 188 -22.43 -12.33 18.92
N VAL A 189 -23.30 -12.88 18.11
CA VAL A 189 -23.29 -12.78 16.63
C VAL A 189 -23.18 -11.34 16.15
N GLN A 190 -23.97 -10.40 16.68
CA GLN A 190 -23.93 -9.00 16.27
C GLN A 190 -22.57 -8.33 16.54
N ALA A 191 -21.93 -8.65 17.67
CA ALA A 191 -20.59 -8.16 17.97
C ALA A 191 -19.57 -8.75 16.98
N LYS A 192 -19.73 -10.01 16.57
CA LYS A 192 -18.86 -10.67 15.60
C LYS A 192 -19.02 -10.11 14.18
N GLU A 193 -20.21 -9.70 13.77
CA GLU A 193 -20.41 -8.98 12.51
C GLU A 193 -19.64 -7.65 12.48
N GLY A 194 -19.69 -6.89 13.57
CA GLY A 194 -18.91 -5.66 13.73
C GLY A 194 -17.39 -5.89 13.71
N GLU A 195 -16.93 -6.98 14.34
CA GLU A 195 -15.53 -7.40 14.32
C GLU A 195 -15.09 -7.78 12.89
N ALA A 196 -15.89 -8.58 12.18
CA ALA A 196 -15.62 -8.94 10.79
C ALA A 196 -15.51 -7.70 9.89
N ALA A 197 -16.43 -6.74 10.02
CA ALA A 197 -16.39 -5.48 9.27
C ALA A 197 -15.10 -4.69 9.55
N THR A 198 -14.64 -4.68 10.79
CA THR A 198 -13.38 -4.02 11.19
C THR A 198 -12.18 -4.73 10.60
N LEU A 199 -12.14 -6.06 10.65
CA LEU A 199 -11.08 -6.86 10.04
C LEU A 199 -11.01 -6.65 8.51
N PHE A 200 -12.14 -6.64 7.80
CA PHE A 200 -12.15 -6.32 6.37
C PHE A 200 -11.60 -4.92 6.08
N LYS A 201 -11.92 -3.94 6.92
CA LYS A 201 -11.38 -2.58 6.79
C LYS A 201 -9.86 -2.52 6.95
N ASP A 202 -9.33 -3.27 7.91
CA ASP A 202 -7.88 -3.36 8.12
C ASP A 202 -7.18 -4.13 6.98
N MET A 203 -7.82 -5.17 6.45
CA MET A 203 -7.35 -5.88 5.26
C MET A 203 -7.30 -4.94 4.04
N GLN A 204 -8.33 -4.11 3.84
CA GLN A 204 -8.35 -3.09 2.78
C GLN A 204 -7.20 -2.10 2.92
N ARG A 205 -6.93 -1.58 4.12
CA ARG A 205 -5.79 -0.67 4.37
C ARG A 205 -4.45 -1.34 4.06
N SER A 206 -4.30 -2.61 4.43
CA SER A 206 -3.12 -3.39 4.09
C SER A 206 -2.95 -3.54 2.57
N LEU A 207 -4.04 -3.80 1.84
CA LEU A 207 -4.02 -3.90 0.38
C LEU A 207 -3.66 -2.56 -0.27
N VAL A 208 -4.20 -1.42 0.21
CA VAL A 208 -3.83 -0.08 -0.27
C VAL A 208 -2.32 0.13 -0.21
N THR A 209 -1.68 -0.20 0.91
CA THR A 209 -0.23 -0.08 1.08
C THR A 209 0.54 -0.98 0.10
N ARG A 210 0.06 -2.19 -0.13
CA ARG A 210 0.68 -3.16 -1.06
C ARG A 210 0.50 -2.75 -2.52
N ILE A 211 -0.67 -2.23 -2.89
CA ILE A 211 -0.92 -1.65 -4.22
C ILE A 211 0.04 -0.50 -4.46
N LEU A 212 0.12 0.45 -3.53
CA LEU A 212 1.02 1.59 -3.64
C LEU A 212 2.46 1.14 -3.88
N ARG A 213 2.97 0.21 -3.06
CA ARG A 213 4.31 -0.36 -3.22
C ARG A 213 4.50 -1.04 -4.58
N ARG A 214 3.46 -1.69 -5.11
CA ARG A 214 3.54 -2.37 -6.41
C ARG A 214 3.59 -1.39 -7.58
N ILE A 215 2.77 -0.34 -7.56
CA ILE A 215 2.73 0.65 -8.65
C ILE A 215 3.92 1.64 -8.62
N THR A 216 4.63 1.73 -7.50
CA THR A 216 5.86 2.53 -7.37
C THR A 216 7.14 1.69 -7.46
N ALA A 217 7.03 0.42 -7.81
CA ALA A 217 8.18 -0.47 -7.94
C ALA A 217 9.06 -0.08 -9.15
N PRO A 218 10.39 -0.29 -9.07
CA PRO A 218 11.33 0.14 -10.12
C PRO A 218 11.05 -0.46 -11.50
N ASP A 219 10.51 -1.67 -11.56
CA ASP A 219 10.14 -2.34 -12.80
C ASP A 219 9.02 -1.60 -13.54
N ILE A 220 8.12 -0.93 -12.82
CA ILE A 220 7.08 -0.07 -13.40
C ILE A 220 7.70 1.13 -14.11
N THR A 221 8.70 1.76 -13.50
CA THR A 221 9.43 2.87 -14.10
C THR A 221 10.14 2.43 -15.40
N GLN A 222 10.85 1.31 -15.34
CA GLN A 222 11.54 0.74 -16.50
C GLN A 222 10.56 0.40 -17.63
N ARG A 223 9.43 -0.22 -17.29
CA ARG A 223 8.39 -0.57 -18.25
C ARG A 223 7.77 0.68 -18.88
N TRP A 224 7.46 1.69 -18.08
CA TRP A 224 6.95 2.97 -18.56
C TRP A 224 7.92 3.62 -19.56
N GLU A 225 9.22 3.69 -19.23
CA GLU A 225 10.24 4.26 -20.10
C GLU A 225 10.39 3.47 -21.41
N THR A 226 10.25 2.14 -21.35
CA THR A 226 10.28 1.30 -22.55
C THR A 226 9.10 1.61 -23.46
N LEU A 227 7.88 1.63 -22.91
CA LEU A 227 6.67 1.94 -23.67
C LEU A 227 6.68 3.35 -24.25
N ALA A 228 7.29 4.31 -23.56
CA ALA A 228 7.42 5.68 -24.06
C ALA A 228 8.38 5.81 -25.25
N LYS A 229 9.25 4.81 -25.47
CA LYS A 229 10.22 4.77 -26.58
C LYS A 229 9.74 3.95 -27.79
N LEU A 230 8.67 3.15 -27.62
CA LEU A 230 8.15 2.32 -28.70
C LEU A 230 7.52 3.18 -29.80
N THR A 231 7.78 2.80 -31.04
CA THR A 231 7.07 3.33 -32.19
C THR A 231 5.75 2.61 -32.41
N PRO A 232 4.81 3.12 -33.20
CA PRO A 232 3.55 2.44 -33.46
C PRO A 232 3.69 1.01 -34.05
N GLU A 233 4.76 0.75 -34.79
CA GLU A 233 5.05 -0.56 -35.38
C GLU A 233 5.47 -1.58 -34.30
N ASP A 234 6.25 -1.16 -33.30
CA ASP A 234 6.69 -2.00 -32.19
C ASP A 234 5.52 -2.33 -31.23
N GLU A 235 4.49 -1.47 -31.19
CA GLU A 235 3.32 -1.63 -30.29
C GLU A 235 2.52 -2.90 -30.63
N GLU A 236 2.35 -3.24 -31.92
CA GLU A 236 1.59 -4.43 -32.37
C GLU A 236 2.30 -5.75 -32.00
N GLU A 237 3.64 -5.79 -32.10
CA GLU A 237 4.42 -6.98 -31.74
C GLU A 237 4.35 -7.25 -30.23
N GLU A 238 4.44 -6.20 -29.40
CA GLU A 238 4.45 -6.33 -27.94
C GLU A 238 3.08 -6.73 -27.38
N GLU A 239 1.98 -6.23 -27.95
CA GLU A 239 0.63 -6.66 -27.56
C GLU A 239 0.42 -8.15 -27.84
N THR A 240 0.95 -8.65 -28.95
CA THR A 240 0.90 -10.05 -29.32
C THR A 240 1.65 -10.93 -28.32
N VAL A 241 2.88 -10.53 -27.95
CA VAL A 241 3.70 -11.24 -26.96
C VAL A 241 3.05 -11.22 -25.56
N ALA A 242 2.52 -10.08 -25.13
CA ALA A 242 1.83 -9.96 -23.85
C ALA A 242 0.58 -10.85 -23.75
N ARG A 243 -0.13 -11.01 -24.87
CA ARG A 243 -1.31 -11.89 -24.92
C ARG A 243 -0.93 -13.38 -24.87
N VAL A 244 0.20 -13.76 -25.45
CA VAL A 244 0.72 -15.14 -25.43
C VAL A 244 1.33 -15.50 -24.06
N THR A 245 1.97 -14.54 -23.39
CA THR A 245 2.63 -14.76 -22.09
C THR A 245 1.73 -14.53 -20.88
N ALA A 246 0.49 -14.05 -21.07
CA ALA A 246 -0.49 -13.98 -19.99
C ALA A 246 -0.65 -15.38 -19.38
N PRO A 247 -0.47 -15.55 -18.05
CA PRO A 247 -0.62 -16.85 -17.44
C PRO A 247 -2.05 -17.33 -17.67
N THR A 248 -2.20 -18.29 -18.54
CA THR A 248 -3.45 -19.05 -18.64
C THR A 248 -3.68 -19.61 -17.24
N THR A 249 -4.73 -19.17 -16.59
CA THR A 249 -5.18 -19.75 -15.32
C THR A 249 -5.72 -21.13 -15.66
N ALA A 250 -4.82 -22.06 -16.00
CA ALA A 250 -5.15 -23.45 -16.18
C ALA A 250 -5.59 -23.96 -14.81
N ILE A 251 -6.87 -24.21 -14.66
CA ILE A 251 -7.41 -24.93 -13.51
C ILE A 251 -6.60 -26.23 -13.42
N PRO A 252 -5.92 -26.50 -12.28
CA PRO A 252 -5.13 -27.72 -12.16
C PRO A 252 -5.95 -28.93 -12.57
N PRO A 253 -5.39 -29.90 -13.30
CA PRO A 253 -6.13 -31.03 -13.85
C PRO A 253 -6.94 -31.82 -12.81
N MET A 254 -6.54 -31.80 -11.54
CA MET A 254 -7.24 -32.43 -10.43
C MET A 254 -8.60 -31.81 -10.07
N TRP A 255 -8.89 -30.59 -10.56
CA TRP A 255 -10.16 -29.89 -10.34
C TRP A 255 -11.10 -30.00 -11.54
N GLN A 256 -10.64 -30.59 -12.64
CA GLN A 256 -11.46 -30.96 -13.78
C GLN A 256 -12.10 -32.32 -13.48
N ASN A 257 -13.12 -32.33 -12.62
CA ASN A 257 -13.84 -33.55 -12.29
C ASN A 257 -14.88 -33.85 -13.42
N PRO A 258 -14.68 -34.84 -14.28
CA PRO A 258 -15.57 -35.12 -15.41
C PRO A 258 -16.96 -35.65 -14.99
N SER A 259 -17.18 -35.83 -13.67
CA SER A 259 -18.42 -36.44 -13.13
C SER A 259 -19.57 -35.46 -12.93
N LEU A 260 -19.41 -34.17 -13.26
CA LEU A 260 -20.46 -33.15 -13.09
C LEU A 260 -21.07 -32.63 -14.38
N THR A 261 -20.87 -33.30 -15.51
CA THR A 261 -21.69 -33.06 -16.69
C THR A 261 -23.06 -33.68 -16.46
N PRO A 262 -24.16 -32.91 -16.38
CA PRO A 262 -25.49 -33.50 -16.32
C PRO A 262 -25.72 -34.26 -17.61
N SER A 263 -26.04 -35.55 -17.51
CA SER A 263 -26.44 -36.37 -18.66
C SER A 263 -27.60 -35.70 -19.37
N PRO A 264 -27.62 -35.67 -20.72
CA PRO A 264 -28.75 -35.14 -21.45
C PRO A 264 -29.99 -36.02 -21.16
N VAL A 265 -31.02 -35.41 -20.61
CA VAL A 265 -32.32 -36.06 -20.42
C VAL A 265 -32.92 -36.30 -21.82
N THR A 266 -32.91 -37.54 -22.23
CA THR A 266 -33.61 -37.97 -23.44
C THR A 266 -35.10 -37.96 -23.12
N VAL A 267 -35.83 -36.95 -23.59
CA VAL A 267 -37.30 -36.95 -23.58
C VAL A 267 -37.74 -37.74 -24.78
N SER A 268 -38.29 -38.96 -24.57
CA SER A 268 -38.98 -39.71 -25.59
C SER A 268 -40.37 -39.11 -25.81
N PRO A 269 -40.82 -38.88 -27.06
CA PRO A 269 -42.18 -38.44 -27.32
C PRO A 269 -43.08 -39.69 -27.32
N GLU A 270 -44.14 -39.67 -26.50
CA GLU A 270 -45.38 -40.43 -26.67
C GLU A 270 -46.45 -39.54 -27.24
#